data_d92b6649240e3b6c0c9435458b983d07
#
_entry.id   d92b6649240e3b6c0c9435458b983d07
#
_cell.length_a   1.000
_cell.length_b   1.000
_cell.length_c   1.000
_cell.angle_alpha   90.00
_cell.angle_beta   90.00
_cell.angle_gamma   90.00
#
_symmetry.space_group_name_H-M   'P 1'
#
loop_
_entity.id
_entity.type
_entity.pdbx_description
1 polymer ?
#
loop_
_entity_poly.entity_id
_entity_poly.type
_entity_poly.pdbx_seq_one_letter_code
_entity_poly.pdbx_strand_id
1 'polypeptide(L)'
;AEAQQLWGDLGQTETARQHQAPPVMVRRPRRFWPALAASLLLALGAGLGWQQWPALTSDYHTGVGQQQSITLADGSRVTLNSASALSVAYSADERRVILRSGEALFEPLADPQRPFVVQAQAQQLQSAASAFSVRRDGHQLTVVVREGQVQFSGDHAPVLLQADQRLQYQPGQPLLAQQTVDAASLTAWQRGKLIFNGRPLGEVIGELERYQHGRILISDGQLAALAISGVFDLHDPQGSLNALQQRYPLHVTYLPWLAVLH
;
A
#
# COMPACT_ATOMS: atom_id res chain seq x y z
N ALA A 1 94.96 -6.78 38.28
CA ALA A 1 94.92 -6.78 36.82
C ALA A 1 93.99 -7.89 36.25
N GLU A 2 93.63 -8.93 36.99
CA GLU A 2 92.80 -10.05 36.53
C GLU A 2 91.30 -9.77 36.55
N ALA A 3 90.81 -8.86 37.40
CA ALA A 3 89.39 -8.55 37.49
C ALA A 3 88.78 -7.73 36.33
N GLN A 4 89.65 -7.01 35.59
CA GLN A 4 89.20 -6.22 34.43
C GLN A 4 89.12 -7.00 33.14
N GLN A 5 89.82 -8.18 33.04
CA GLN A 5 89.71 -9.04 31.87
C GLN A 5 88.45 -9.89 31.92
N LEU A 6 87.95 -10.25 33.09
CA LEU A 6 86.70 -11.01 33.27
C LEU A 6 85.46 -10.23 32.87
N TRP A 7 85.45 -8.89 32.90
CA TRP A 7 84.33 -8.08 32.49
C TRP A 7 84.27 -7.85 30.95
N GLY A 8 85.38 -8.04 30.26
CA GLY A 8 85.45 -7.93 28.82
C GLY A 8 84.77 -9.12 28.08
N ASP A 9 84.89 -10.29 28.68
CA ASP A 9 84.37 -11.55 28.04
C ASP A 9 82.86 -11.77 28.27
N LEU A 10 82.24 -11.15 29.24
CA LEU A 10 80.82 -11.27 29.50
C LEU A 10 79.95 -10.45 28.53
N GLY A 11 80.56 -9.54 27.76
CA GLY A 11 79.84 -8.66 26.79
C GLY A 11 79.62 -9.27 25.40
N GLN A 12 80.18 -10.49 25.14
CA GLN A 12 80.09 -11.10 23.81
C GLN A 12 79.44 -12.48 23.79
N THR A 13 78.51 -12.72 24.66
CA THR A 13 77.69 -13.95 24.51
C THR A 13 76.64 -13.71 23.47
N GLU A 14 76.64 -14.49 22.39
CA GLU A 14 75.70 -14.46 21.25
C GLU A 14 74.23 -14.67 21.64
N THR A 15 73.94 -14.94 22.90
CA THR A 15 72.55 -15.05 23.43
C THR A 15 71.75 -13.77 23.57
N ALA A 16 72.37 -12.60 23.47
CA ALA A 16 71.68 -11.31 23.56
C ALA A 16 71.04 -10.89 22.24
N ARG A 17 71.29 -11.56 21.10
CA ARG A 17 70.78 -11.18 19.79
C ARG A 17 69.52 -11.93 19.35
N GLN A 18 68.96 -12.83 20.12
CA GLN A 18 67.83 -13.69 19.67
C GLN A 18 66.48 -13.40 20.32
N HIS A 19 66.35 -12.32 21.09
CA HIS A 19 65.06 -11.94 21.66
C HIS A 19 64.55 -10.62 21.07
N GLN A 20 64.59 -10.49 19.72
CA GLN A 20 63.65 -9.54 19.06
C GLN A 20 62.30 -10.24 18.98
N ALA A 21 61.40 -9.88 19.90
CA ALA A 21 60.00 -10.30 19.82
C ALA A 21 59.43 -9.87 18.46
N PRO A 22 58.73 -10.77 17.73
CA PRO A 22 58.14 -10.41 16.45
C PRO A 22 57.14 -9.28 16.66
N PRO A 23 57.02 -8.31 15.71
CA PRO A 23 56.09 -7.23 15.85
C PRO A 23 54.69 -7.83 16.01
N VAL A 24 54.04 -7.56 17.15
CA VAL A 24 52.65 -7.90 17.38
C VAL A 24 51.83 -7.10 16.38
N MET A 25 51.40 -7.73 15.28
CA MET A 25 50.42 -7.18 14.38
C MET A 25 49.10 -7.03 15.15
N VAL A 26 48.86 -5.86 15.70
CA VAL A 26 47.59 -5.47 16.25
C VAL A 26 46.61 -5.42 15.04
N ARG A 27 45.92 -6.52 14.81
CA ARG A 27 44.80 -6.54 13.88
C ARG A 27 43.77 -5.58 14.43
N ARG A 28 43.72 -4.34 13.90
CA ARG A 28 42.62 -3.38 14.19
C ARG A 28 41.34 -4.10 13.82
N PRO A 29 40.35 -4.22 14.73
CA PRO A 29 39.07 -4.82 14.40
C PRO A 29 38.49 -3.98 13.26
N ARG A 30 38.26 -4.60 12.11
CA ARG A 30 37.55 -3.98 11.00
C ARG A 30 36.18 -3.62 11.57
N ARG A 31 35.91 -2.35 11.80
CA ARG A 31 34.62 -1.83 12.20
C ARG A 31 33.67 -2.04 11.02
N PHE A 32 32.97 -3.18 11.01
CA PHE A 32 31.90 -3.48 10.01
C PHE A 32 30.62 -2.68 10.25
N TRP A 33 30.53 -1.97 11.35
CA TRP A 33 29.37 -1.17 11.73
C TRP A 33 28.96 -0.12 10.69
N PRO A 34 29.88 0.67 10.07
CA PRO A 34 29.46 1.63 9.05
C PRO A 34 28.94 0.95 7.78
N ALA A 35 29.44 -0.26 7.44
CA ALA A 35 28.95 -1.01 6.30
C ALA A 35 27.54 -1.56 6.57
N LEU A 36 27.25 -2.01 7.79
CA LEU A 36 25.90 -2.43 8.19
C LEU A 36 24.91 -1.26 8.22
N ALA A 37 25.33 -0.10 8.72
CA ALA A 37 24.50 1.10 8.71
C ALA A 37 24.20 1.57 7.28
N ALA A 38 25.18 1.56 6.38
CA ALA A 38 25.00 1.90 4.98
C ALA A 38 24.06 0.92 4.25
N SER A 39 24.19 -0.39 4.50
CA SER A 39 23.30 -1.39 3.90
C SER A 39 21.86 -1.26 4.42
N LEU A 40 21.67 -0.92 5.70
CA LEU A 40 20.35 -0.68 6.28
C LEU A 40 19.69 0.56 5.67
N LEU A 41 20.44 1.65 5.50
CA LEU A 41 19.96 2.87 4.86
C LEU A 41 19.61 2.65 3.39
N LEU A 42 20.41 1.87 2.66
CA LEU A 42 20.12 1.49 1.28
C LEU A 42 18.87 0.59 1.19
N ALA A 43 18.72 -0.37 2.10
CA ALA A 43 17.54 -1.23 2.15
C ALA A 43 16.26 -0.43 2.49
N LEU A 44 16.33 0.50 3.44
CA LEU A 44 15.24 1.42 3.78
C LEU A 44 14.91 2.35 2.60
N GLY A 45 15.91 2.94 1.95
CA GLY A 45 15.73 3.79 0.78
C GLY A 45 15.15 3.02 -0.40
N ALA A 46 15.60 1.80 -0.66
CA ALA A 46 15.06 0.92 -1.68
C ALA A 46 13.60 0.51 -1.37
N GLY A 47 13.29 0.18 -0.12
CA GLY A 47 11.93 -0.18 0.32
C GLY A 47 10.94 0.98 0.16
N LEU A 48 11.33 2.18 0.58
CA LEU A 48 10.52 3.40 0.42
C LEU A 48 10.36 3.77 -1.07
N GLY A 49 11.42 3.66 -1.86
CA GLY A 49 11.37 3.91 -3.30
C GLY A 49 10.46 2.92 -4.03
N TRP A 50 10.49 1.64 -3.65
CA TRP A 50 9.63 0.61 -4.23
C TRP A 50 8.14 0.89 -3.99
N GLN A 51 7.80 1.38 -2.81
CA GLN A 51 6.42 1.74 -2.47
C GLN A 51 5.91 2.95 -3.27
N GLN A 52 6.78 3.90 -3.60
CA GLN A 52 6.46 5.10 -4.39
C GLN A 52 6.56 4.87 -5.91
N TRP A 53 7.13 3.74 -6.34
CA TRP A 53 7.37 3.44 -7.76
C TRP A 53 6.13 3.54 -8.66
N PRO A 54 4.93 3.04 -8.24
CA PRO A 54 3.72 3.18 -9.06
C PRO A 54 3.32 4.64 -9.30
N ALA A 55 3.48 5.52 -8.30
CA ALA A 55 3.18 6.94 -8.44
C ALA A 55 4.15 7.65 -9.40
N LEU A 56 5.45 7.31 -9.34
CA LEU A 56 6.48 7.93 -10.20
C LEU A 56 6.37 7.53 -11.67
N THR A 57 5.75 6.39 -11.98
CA THR A 57 5.62 5.85 -13.34
C THR A 57 4.21 5.95 -13.91
N SER A 58 3.29 6.61 -13.21
CA SER A 58 1.89 6.79 -13.61
C SER A 58 1.65 8.19 -14.21
N ASP A 59 0.67 8.29 -15.11
CA ASP A 59 0.26 9.59 -15.68
C ASP A 59 -0.54 10.42 -14.68
N TYR A 60 -1.28 9.74 -13.80
CA TYR A 60 -2.09 10.36 -12.75
C TYR A 60 -1.90 9.63 -11.42
N HIS A 61 -1.79 10.38 -10.32
CA HIS A 61 -1.70 9.80 -8.99
C HIS A 61 -2.27 10.72 -7.92
N THR A 62 -2.66 10.13 -6.80
CA THR A 62 -3.16 10.82 -5.61
C THR A 62 -2.35 10.40 -4.39
N GLY A 63 -2.17 11.31 -3.44
CA GLY A 63 -1.62 11.03 -2.11
C GLY A 63 -2.65 10.40 -1.17
N VAL A 64 -2.21 10.07 0.05
CA VAL A 64 -3.09 9.58 1.12
C VAL A 64 -4.12 10.66 1.48
N GLY A 65 -5.39 10.31 1.52
CA GLY A 65 -6.52 11.22 1.77
C GLY A 65 -6.88 12.14 0.60
N GLN A 66 -6.12 12.12 -0.50
CA GLN A 66 -6.40 12.91 -1.69
C GLN A 66 -7.30 12.13 -2.65
N GLN A 67 -8.23 12.85 -3.27
CA GLN A 67 -9.07 12.36 -4.36
C GLN A 67 -8.95 13.31 -5.56
N GLN A 68 -9.01 12.76 -6.78
CA GLN A 68 -8.91 13.55 -8.00
C GLN A 68 -9.85 13.02 -9.08
N SER A 69 -10.68 13.88 -9.65
CA SER A 69 -11.47 13.56 -10.83
C SER A 69 -10.77 14.10 -12.08
N ILE A 70 -10.62 13.25 -13.08
CA ILE A 70 -9.95 13.52 -14.36
C ILE A 70 -10.88 13.18 -15.51
N THR A 71 -10.82 13.97 -16.58
CA THR A 71 -11.44 13.65 -17.86
C THR A 71 -10.35 13.20 -18.81
N LEU A 72 -10.47 11.97 -19.32
CA LEU A 72 -9.53 11.40 -20.27
C LEU A 72 -9.72 11.99 -21.67
N ALA A 73 -8.78 11.71 -22.58
CA ALA A 73 -8.77 12.25 -23.94
C ALA A 73 -10.01 11.84 -24.77
N ASP A 74 -10.64 10.70 -24.45
CA ASP A 74 -11.87 10.23 -25.07
C ASP A 74 -13.16 10.82 -24.44
N GLY A 75 -13.02 11.71 -23.42
CA GLY A 75 -14.12 12.27 -22.66
C GLY A 75 -14.59 11.41 -21.49
N SER A 76 -14.10 10.19 -21.33
CA SER A 76 -14.41 9.33 -20.17
C SER A 76 -13.93 9.97 -18.87
N ARG A 77 -14.70 9.80 -17.80
CA ARG A 77 -14.34 10.31 -16.48
C ARG A 77 -13.74 9.21 -15.62
N VAL A 78 -12.67 9.54 -14.90
CA VAL A 78 -12.08 8.68 -13.89
C VAL A 78 -11.92 9.47 -12.60
N THR A 79 -12.41 8.94 -11.49
CA THR A 79 -12.18 9.51 -10.17
C THR A 79 -11.22 8.59 -9.41
N LEU A 80 -10.03 9.11 -9.13
CA LEU A 80 -9.01 8.43 -8.30
C LEU A 80 -9.32 8.64 -6.83
N ASN A 81 -9.25 7.57 -6.05
CA ASN A 81 -9.37 7.59 -4.60
C ASN A 81 -8.01 7.79 -3.93
N SER A 82 -7.95 7.72 -2.60
CA SER A 82 -6.74 7.83 -1.77
C SER A 82 -5.62 6.89 -2.26
N ALA A 83 -4.38 7.40 -2.32
CA ALA A 83 -3.16 6.67 -2.64
C ALA A 83 -3.24 5.83 -3.93
N SER A 84 -3.82 6.39 -4.99
CA SER A 84 -4.08 5.71 -6.25
C SER A 84 -3.14 6.18 -7.35
N ALA A 85 -2.83 5.28 -8.30
CA ALA A 85 -1.99 5.56 -9.45
C ALA A 85 -2.55 4.91 -10.70
N LEU A 86 -2.68 5.70 -11.78
CA LEU A 86 -3.29 5.32 -13.05
C LEU A 86 -2.38 5.70 -14.22
N SER A 87 -2.25 4.80 -15.19
CA SER A 87 -1.63 5.10 -16.49
C SER A 87 -2.63 4.93 -17.63
N VAL A 88 -2.47 5.72 -18.70
CA VAL A 88 -3.31 5.67 -19.89
C VAL A 88 -2.49 5.10 -21.04
N ALA A 89 -3.03 4.09 -21.73
CA ALA A 89 -2.38 3.40 -22.83
C ALA A 89 -3.40 3.16 -23.97
N TYR A 90 -3.90 4.25 -24.55
CA TYR A 90 -4.84 4.19 -25.67
C TYR A 90 -4.15 3.76 -26.96
N SER A 91 -4.84 2.95 -27.74
CA SER A 91 -4.44 2.51 -29.06
C SER A 91 -5.54 2.80 -30.10
N ALA A 92 -5.30 2.37 -31.33
CA ALA A 92 -6.33 2.44 -32.39
C ALA A 92 -7.53 1.52 -32.09
N ASP A 93 -7.29 0.39 -31.41
CA ASP A 93 -8.28 -0.68 -31.25
C ASP A 93 -8.95 -0.67 -29.86
N GLU A 94 -8.33 -0.05 -28.86
CA GLU A 94 -8.87 -0.05 -27.49
C GLU A 94 -8.46 1.20 -26.69
N ARG A 95 -9.28 1.54 -25.69
CA ARG A 95 -9.02 2.60 -24.70
C ARG A 95 -8.59 1.94 -23.39
N ARG A 96 -7.28 1.61 -23.31
CA ARG A 96 -6.73 0.93 -22.14
C ARG A 96 -6.28 1.93 -21.09
N VAL A 97 -6.67 1.67 -19.84
CA VAL A 97 -6.12 2.32 -18.64
C VAL A 97 -5.57 1.25 -17.69
N ILE A 98 -4.51 1.58 -16.97
CA ILE A 98 -3.81 0.64 -16.09
C ILE A 98 -3.87 1.17 -14.66
N LEU A 99 -4.64 0.51 -13.79
CA LEU A 99 -4.66 0.80 -12.37
C LEU A 99 -3.44 0.15 -11.70
N ARG A 100 -2.44 0.97 -11.39
CA ARG A 100 -1.18 0.51 -10.79
C ARG A 100 -1.29 0.27 -9.29
N SER A 101 -2.06 1.10 -8.57
CA SER A 101 -2.34 0.97 -7.14
C SER A 101 -3.61 1.72 -6.75
N GLY A 102 -4.14 1.41 -5.57
CA GLY A 102 -5.26 2.13 -4.98
C GLY A 102 -6.61 1.77 -5.58
N GLU A 103 -7.48 2.76 -5.74
CA GLU A 103 -8.86 2.60 -6.18
C GLU A 103 -9.27 3.72 -7.14
N ALA A 104 -10.01 3.36 -8.17
CA ALA A 104 -10.58 4.32 -9.10
C ALA A 104 -12.01 3.95 -9.49
N LEU A 105 -12.87 4.95 -9.64
CA LEU A 105 -14.18 4.84 -10.27
C LEU A 105 -14.04 5.26 -11.74
N PHE A 106 -14.50 4.41 -12.63
CA PHE A 106 -14.48 4.60 -14.07
C PHE A 106 -15.89 4.84 -14.58
N GLU A 107 -16.05 5.87 -15.40
CA GLU A 107 -17.31 6.25 -16.08
C GLU A 107 -16.99 6.47 -17.57
N PRO A 108 -16.73 5.37 -18.32
CA PRO A 108 -16.37 5.45 -19.73
C PRO A 108 -17.55 5.92 -20.58
N LEU A 109 -17.25 6.76 -21.56
CA LEU A 109 -18.20 7.09 -22.63
C LEU A 109 -18.35 5.89 -23.59
N ALA A 110 -19.56 5.75 -24.16
CA ALA A 110 -19.82 4.70 -25.14
C ALA A 110 -18.99 4.94 -26.41
N ASP A 111 -18.24 3.93 -26.81
CA ASP A 111 -17.54 3.84 -28.10
C ASP A 111 -17.53 2.37 -28.54
N PRO A 112 -18.48 1.96 -29.43
CA PRO A 112 -18.59 0.58 -29.84
C PRO A 112 -17.39 0.06 -30.63
N GLN A 113 -16.60 0.98 -31.23
CA GLN A 113 -15.43 0.58 -32.04
C GLN A 113 -14.18 0.34 -31.20
N ARG A 114 -14.10 0.99 -30.00
CA ARG A 114 -12.95 0.88 -29.11
C ARG A 114 -13.42 0.61 -27.68
N PRO A 115 -13.42 -0.63 -27.21
CA PRO A 115 -13.81 -0.95 -25.86
C PRO A 115 -12.92 -0.23 -24.83
N PHE A 116 -13.52 0.13 -23.70
CA PHE A 116 -12.78 0.65 -22.55
C PHE A 116 -12.30 -0.52 -21.71
N VAL A 117 -10.98 -0.61 -21.52
CA VAL A 117 -10.33 -1.72 -20.83
C VAL A 117 -9.56 -1.18 -19.63
N VAL A 118 -9.93 -1.62 -18.43
CA VAL A 118 -9.15 -1.38 -17.20
C VAL A 118 -8.28 -2.60 -16.96
N GLN A 119 -6.97 -2.42 -16.96
CA GLN A 119 -6.02 -3.44 -16.57
C GLN A 119 -5.61 -3.22 -15.12
N ALA A 120 -5.75 -4.25 -14.29
CA ALA A 120 -5.28 -4.28 -12.91
C ALA A 120 -4.49 -5.57 -12.68
N GLN A 121 -3.18 -5.48 -12.57
CA GLN A 121 -2.24 -6.61 -12.61
C GLN A 121 -2.34 -7.40 -13.94
N ALA A 122 -2.60 -8.71 -13.88
CA ALA A 122 -2.83 -9.57 -15.03
C ALA A 122 -4.31 -9.60 -15.48
N GLN A 123 -5.23 -9.05 -14.68
CA GLN A 123 -6.65 -9.06 -14.93
C GLN A 123 -7.07 -7.85 -15.78
N GLN A 124 -8.13 -8.08 -16.57
CA GLN A 124 -8.73 -7.07 -17.44
C GLN A 124 -10.22 -6.95 -17.16
N LEU A 125 -10.70 -5.71 -17.15
CA LEU A 125 -12.12 -5.39 -17.02
C LEU A 125 -12.53 -4.61 -18.25
N GLN A 126 -13.44 -5.18 -19.02
CA GLN A 126 -13.93 -4.55 -20.24
C GLN A 126 -15.35 -4.03 -20.06
N SER A 127 -15.56 -2.80 -20.48
CA SER A 127 -16.89 -2.14 -20.46
C SER A 127 -17.11 -1.36 -21.73
N ALA A 128 -18.37 -1.30 -22.17
CA ALA A 128 -18.79 -0.43 -23.27
C ALA A 128 -19.15 0.97 -22.76
N ALA A 129 -20.01 1.04 -21.72
CA ALA A 129 -20.48 2.29 -21.10
C ALA A 129 -21.09 1.95 -19.74
N SER A 130 -20.26 1.73 -18.73
CA SER A 130 -20.69 1.31 -17.39
C SER A 130 -19.99 2.15 -16.35
N ALA A 131 -20.65 2.43 -15.22
CA ALA A 131 -19.98 3.03 -14.08
C ALA A 131 -19.54 1.92 -13.11
N PHE A 132 -18.25 1.81 -12.83
CA PHE A 132 -17.71 0.77 -11.95
C PHE A 132 -16.43 1.20 -11.24
N SER A 133 -16.24 0.70 -10.04
CA SER A 133 -15.03 0.89 -9.25
C SER A 133 -14.14 -0.34 -9.31
N VAL A 134 -12.83 -0.11 -9.40
CA VAL A 134 -11.80 -1.13 -9.26
C VAL A 134 -10.87 -0.70 -8.15
N ARG A 135 -10.68 -1.58 -7.15
CA ARG A 135 -9.77 -1.39 -6.04
C ARG A 135 -8.72 -2.49 -6.05
N ARG A 136 -7.48 -2.07 -5.92
CA ARG A 136 -6.33 -2.94 -5.80
C ARG A 136 -5.66 -2.75 -4.44
N ASP A 137 -5.76 -3.77 -3.57
CA ASP A 137 -5.05 -3.83 -2.29
C ASP A 137 -4.01 -4.95 -2.35
N GLY A 138 -2.74 -4.58 -2.55
CA GLY A 138 -1.69 -5.56 -2.76
C GLY A 138 -1.99 -6.46 -3.97
N HIS A 139 -2.29 -7.73 -3.71
CA HIS A 139 -2.67 -8.71 -4.73
C HIS A 139 -4.18 -8.91 -4.87
N GLN A 140 -4.97 -8.38 -3.94
CA GLN A 140 -6.43 -8.50 -4.00
C GLN A 140 -7.01 -7.43 -4.91
N LEU A 141 -7.96 -7.82 -5.76
CA LEU A 141 -8.81 -6.93 -6.54
C LEU A 141 -10.24 -7.01 -6.04
N THR A 142 -10.87 -5.84 -5.92
CA THR A 142 -12.31 -5.72 -5.66
C THR A 142 -12.90 -4.89 -6.79
N VAL A 143 -13.92 -5.43 -7.44
CA VAL A 143 -14.68 -4.78 -8.50
C VAL A 143 -16.10 -4.56 -8.01
N VAL A 144 -16.62 -3.36 -8.16
CA VAL A 144 -18.02 -3.01 -7.83
C VAL A 144 -18.63 -2.32 -9.06
N VAL A 145 -19.68 -2.91 -9.62
CA VAL A 145 -20.41 -2.33 -10.75
C VAL A 145 -21.56 -1.48 -10.21
N ARG A 146 -21.53 -0.18 -10.50
CA ARG A 146 -22.60 0.75 -10.11
C ARG A 146 -23.71 0.80 -11.14
N GLU A 147 -23.35 0.81 -12.42
CA GLU A 147 -24.29 0.89 -13.53
C GLU A 147 -23.77 0.09 -14.73
N GLY A 148 -24.67 -0.55 -15.46
CA GLY A 148 -24.35 -1.29 -16.68
C GLY A 148 -23.76 -2.67 -16.39
N GLN A 149 -22.79 -3.07 -17.22
CA GLN A 149 -22.17 -4.40 -17.17
C GLN A 149 -20.66 -4.31 -17.42
N VAL A 150 -19.91 -5.14 -16.71
CA VAL A 150 -18.44 -5.23 -16.84
C VAL A 150 -18.04 -6.67 -16.99
N GLN A 151 -17.27 -7.00 -18.01
CA GLN A 151 -16.67 -8.30 -18.18
C GLN A 151 -15.32 -8.35 -17.49
N PHE A 152 -15.18 -9.20 -16.50
CA PHE A 152 -13.92 -9.51 -15.81
C PHE A 152 -13.25 -10.69 -16.49
N SER A 153 -11.98 -10.57 -16.84
CA SER A 153 -11.18 -11.60 -17.52
C SER A 153 -9.79 -11.70 -16.86
N GLY A 154 -9.24 -12.90 -16.83
CA GLY A 154 -7.90 -13.19 -16.25
C GLY A 154 -7.58 -14.67 -16.43
N ASP A 155 -7.00 -15.26 -15.39
CA ASP A 155 -6.64 -16.69 -15.31
C ASP A 155 -7.83 -17.63 -15.13
N HIS A 156 -9.04 -17.06 -15.07
CA HIS A 156 -10.29 -17.81 -15.00
C HIS A 156 -11.18 -17.57 -16.23
N ALA A 157 -12.23 -18.37 -16.38
CA ALA A 157 -13.25 -18.11 -17.38
C ALA A 157 -13.81 -16.68 -17.19
N PRO A 158 -14.09 -15.95 -18.29
CA PRO A 158 -14.65 -14.61 -18.20
C PRO A 158 -15.95 -14.58 -17.40
N VAL A 159 -16.08 -13.58 -16.53
CA VAL A 159 -17.26 -13.41 -15.68
C VAL A 159 -17.91 -12.07 -16.01
N LEU A 160 -19.21 -12.07 -16.26
CA LEU A 160 -19.98 -10.87 -16.48
C LEU A 160 -20.57 -10.37 -15.15
N LEU A 161 -20.21 -9.17 -14.76
CA LEU A 161 -20.76 -8.46 -13.60
C LEU A 161 -21.83 -7.49 -14.04
N GLN A 162 -22.94 -7.45 -13.34
CA GLN A 162 -24.05 -6.51 -13.55
C GLN A 162 -24.05 -5.43 -12.47
N ALA A 163 -24.90 -4.43 -12.64
CA ALA A 163 -25.13 -3.39 -11.64
C ALA A 163 -25.45 -4.02 -10.26
N ASP A 164 -24.98 -3.38 -9.20
CA ASP A 164 -25.07 -3.82 -7.81
C ASP A 164 -24.40 -5.18 -7.53
N GLN A 165 -23.43 -5.55 -8.36
CA GLN A 165 -22.59 -6.72 -8.08
C GLN A 165 -21.19 -6.33 -7.70
N ARG A 166 -20.63 -7.08 -6.74
CA ARG A 166 -19.24 -7.04 -6.30
C ARG A 166 -18.57 -8.36 -6.60
N LEU A 167 -17.35 -8.30 -7.13
CA LEU A 167 -16.44 -9.42 -7.27
C LEU A 167 -15.17 -9.15 -6.46
N GLN A 168 -14.72 -10.15 -5.72
CA GLN A 168 -13.40 -10.14 -5.09
C GLN A 168 -12.55 -11.24 -5.73
N TYR A 169 -11.33 -10.88 -6.11
CA TYR A 169 -10.38 -11.78 -6.76
C TYR A 169 -9.02 -11.67 -6.04
N GLN A 170 -8.41 -12.82 -5.84
CA GLN A 170 -7.04 -12.94 -5.35
C GLN A 170 -6.31 -14.02 -6.16
N PRO A 171 -5.10 -13.74 -6.71
CA PRO A 171 -4.33 -14.72 -7.45
C PRO A 171 -4.10 -16.00 -6.66
N GLY A 172 -4.27 -17.15 -7.32
CA GLY A 172 -4.08 -18.47 -6.69
C GLY A 172 -5.20 -18.91 -5.75
N GLN A 173 -6.26 -18.12 -5.60
CA GLN A 173 -7.46 -18.50 -4.87
C GLN A 173 -8.63 -18.75 -5.84
N PRO A 174 -9.56 -19.63 -5.50
CA PRO A 174 -10.80 -19.77 -6.28
C PRO A 174 -11.52 -18.42 -6.40
N LEU A 175 -12.06 -18.14 -7.58
CA LEU A 175 -12.84 -16.93 -7.77
C LEU A 175 -14.08 -16.98 -6.85
N LEU A 176 -14.20 -15.97 -5.98
CA LEU A 176 -15.35 -15.90 -5.09
C LEU A 176 -16.62 -15.62 -5.90
N ALA A 177 -17.76 -16.15 -5.43
CA ALA A 177 -19.05 -15.88 -6.03
C ALA A 177 -19.34 -14.37 -6.04
N GLN A 178 -20.01 -13.92 -7.09
CA GLN A 178 -20.52 -12.55 -7.18
C GLN A 178 -21.49 -12.29 -6.02
N GLN A 179 -21.33 -11.15 -5.38
CA GLN A 179 -22.19 -10.74 -4.26
C GLN A 179 -23.03 -9.55 -4.67
N THR A 180 -24.32 -9.60 -4.37
CA THR A 180 -25.19 -8.42 -4.48
C THR A 180 -24.88 -7.47 -3.35
N VAL A 181 -24.66 -6.20 -3.69
CA VAL A 181 -24.24 -5.13 -2.77
C VAL A 181 -24.98 -3.83 -3.07
N ASP A 182 -24.97 -2.91 -2.12
CA ASP A 182 -25.33 -1.51 -2.39
C ASP A 182 -24.10 -0.80 -2.99
N ALA A 183 -24.01 -0.82 -4.31
CA ALA A 183 -22.89 -0.20 -5.03
C ALA A 183 -22.83 1.33 -4.82
N ALA A 184 -23.98 2.00 -4.62
CA ALA A 184 -24.04 3.43 -4.35
C ALA A 184 -23.38 3.80 -3.01
N SER A 185 -23.57 2.95 -1.98
CA SER A 185 -22.90 3.11 -0.68
C SER A 185 -21.42 2.78 -0.77
N LEU A 186 -21.02 1.70 -1.46
CA LEU A 186 -19.62 1.31 -1.61
C LEU A 186 -18.80 2.32 -2.43
N THR A 187 -19.43 3.05 -3.34
CA THR A 187 -18.78 4.10 -4.15
C THR A 187 -19.04 5.52 -3.64
N ALA A 188 -19.63 5.68 -2.44
CA ALA A 188 -19.93 6.99 -1.86
C ALA A 188 -18.68 7.84 -1.57
N TRP A 189 -17.51 7.20 -1.49
CA TRP A 189 -16.23 7.88 -1.32
C TRP A 189 -15.96 8.94 -2.39
N GLN A 190 -16.45 8.78 -3.63
CA GLN A 190 -16.35 9.79 -4.68
C GLN A 190 -17.02 11.12 -4.32
N ARG A 191 -17.93 11.10 -3.34
CA ARG A 191 -18.62 12.27 -2.79
C ARG A 191 -18.08 12.65 -1.40
N GLY A 192 -16.90 12.17 -1.04
CA GLY A 192 -16.26 12.43 0.24
C GLY A 192 -16.93 11.73 1.44
N LYS A 193 -17.68 10.63 1.23
CA LYS A 193 -18.40 9.92 2.30
C LYS A 193 -18.07 8.44 2.31
N LEU A 194 -18.00 7.86 3.51
CA LEU A 194 -18.06 6.39 3.68
C LEU A 194 -19.41 6.06 4.33
N ILE A 195 -20.09 5.08 3.78
CA ILE A 195 -21.40 4.62 4.27
C ILE A 195 -21.27 3.19 4.73
N PHE A 196 -21.55 2.94 5.99
CA PHE A 196 -21.53 1.62 6.59
C PHE A 196 -22.92 1.25 7.11
N ASN A 197 -23.31 0.00 6.90
CA ASN A 197 -24.53 -0.56 7.42
C ASN A 197 -24.24 -1.90 8.10
N GLY A 198 -24.20 -1.91 9.44
CA GLY A 198 -23.92 -3.10 10.24
C GLY A 198 -22.53 -3.71 10.02
N ARG A 199 -21.54 -2.91 9.63
CA ARG A 199 -20.19 -3.43 9.35
C ARG A 199 -19.37 -3.56 10.64
N PRO A 200 -18.56 -4.62 10.80
CA PRO A 200 -17.64 -4.72 11.95
C PRO A 200 -16.75 -3.50 12.08
N LEU A 201 -16.54 -2.99 13.29
CA LEU A 201 -15.69 -1.83 13.57
C LEU A 201 -14.28 -2.01 12.97
N GLY A 202 -13.73 -3.22 13.02
CA GLY A 202 -12.41 -3.49 12.40
C GLY A 202 -12.36 -3.17 10.92
N GLU A 203 -13.43 -3.46 10.17
CA GLU A 203 -13.54 -3.12 8.75
C GLU A 203 -13.71 -1.61 8.53
N VAL A 204 -14.53 -0.96 9.37
CA VAL A 204 -14.73 0.50 9.34
C VAL A 204 -13.42 1.23 9.56
N ILE A 205 -12.64 0.81 10.57
CA ILE A 205 -11.34 1.39 10.87
C ILE A 205 -10.36 1.17 9.71
N GLY A 206 -10.31 -0.04 9.15
CA GLY A 206 -9.47 -0.32 7.98
C GLY A 206 -9.79 0.57 6.77
N GLU A 207 -11.07 0.91 6.56
CA GLU A 207 -11.45 1.87 5.50
C GLU A 207 -11.06 3.30 5.87
N LEU A 208 -11.24 3.74 7.12
CA LEU A 208 -10.85 5.09 7.57
C LEU A 208 -9.33 5.31 7.49
N GLU A 209 -8.52 4.30 7.83
CA GLU A 209 -7.05 4.36 7.75
C GLU A 209 -6.55 4.66 6.33
N ARG A 210 -7.29 4.32 5.29
CA ARG A 210 -6.91 4.62 3.90
C ARG A 210 -6.86 6.12 3.58
N TYR A 211 -7.53 6.95 4.38
CA TYR A 211 -7.69 8.38 4.11
C TYR A 211 -6.89 9.27 5.04
N GLN A 212 -6.14 8.69 5.97
CA GLN A 212 -5.33 9.45 6.91
C GLN A 212 -3.91 8.90 7.06
N HIS A 213 -3.02 9.74 7.51
CA HIS A 213 -1.70 9.32 7.95
C HIS A 213 -1.78 8.83 9.40
N GLY A 214 -1.04 7.78 9.71
CA GLY A 214 -1.04 7.14 11.03
C GLY A 214 -1.82 5.84 11.03
N ARG A 215 -1.92 5.23 12.22
CA ARG A 215 -2.58 3.93 12.44
C ARG A 215 -3.69 4.09 13.45
N ILE A 216 -4.70 3.24 13.32
CA ILE A 216 -5.78 3.15 14.31
C ILE A 216 -5.80 1.72 14.84
N LEU A 217 -5.45 1.54 16.10
CA LEU A 217 -5.46 0.22 16.73
C LEU A 217 -6.75 0.02 17.52
N ILE A 218 -7.28 -1.19 17.46
CA ILE A 218 -8.38 -1.63 18.31
C ILE A 218 -7.76 -2.58 19.33
N SER A 219 -7.86 -2.23 20.62
CA SER A 219 -7.22 -2.97 21.71
C SER A 219 -7.94 -4.28 22.07
N ASP A 220 -9.23 -4.38 21.77
CA ASP A 220 -10.09 -5.50 22.11
C ASP A 220 -10.74 -6.13 20.85
N GLY A 221 -10.61 -7.45 20.71
CA GLY A 221 -11.22 -8.19 19.62
C GLY A 221 -12.76 -8.18 19.64
N GLN A 222 -13.39 -8.04 20.81
CA GLN A 222 -14.85 -7.89 20.90
C GLN A 222 -15.30 -6.55 20.35
N LEU A 223 -14.52 -5.50 20.62
CA LEU A 223 -14.76 -4.17 20.07
C LEU A 223 -14.62 -4.17 18.54
N ALA A 224 -13.64 -4.91 18.00
CA ALA A 224 -13.45 -5.03 16.56
C ALA A 224 -14.67 -5.66 15.84
N ALA A 225 -15.44 -6.50 16.52
CA ALA A 225 -16.64 -7.14 15.98
C ALA A 225 -17.91 -6.29 16.13
N LEU A 226 -17.84 -5.13 16.81
CA LEU A 226 -18.99 -4.25 17.03
C LEU A 226 -19.56 -3.77 15.70
N ALA A 227 -20.87 -3.98 15.50
CA ALA A 227 -21.57 -3.58 14.28
C ALA A 227 -21.77 -2.05 14.22
N ILE A 228 -21.18 -1.42 13.22
CA ILE A 228 -21.21 0.02 13.00
C ILE A 228 -22.12 0.36 11.82
N SER A 229 -23.01 1.33 12.04
CA SER A 229 -23.82 1.94 10.97
C SER A 229 -23.70 3.45 11.04
N GLY A 230 -23.47 4.09 9.89
CA GLY A 230 -23.34 5.53 9.83
C GLY A 230 -22.77 6.04 8.52
N VAL A 231 -22.75 7.35 8.40
CA VAL A 231 -22.11 8.08 7.30
C VAL A 231 -20.96 8.88 7.88
N PHE A 232 -19.77 8.66 7.34
CA PHE A 232 -18.53 9.27 7.80
C PHE A 232 -18.01 10.23 6.72
N ASP A 233 -17.53 11.39 7.16
CA ASP A 233 -16.95 12.41 6.27
C ASP A 233 -15.46 12.15 6.09
N LEU A 234 -15.02 11.96 4.86
CA LEU A 234 -13.60 11.74 4.54
C LEU A 234 -12.74 13.00 4.71
N HIS A 235 -13.38 14.19 4.71
CA HIS A 235 -12.66 15.45 4.93
C HIS A 235 -12.48 15.75 6.43
N ASP A 236 -13.17 15.00 7.33
CA ASP A 236 -13.04 15.12 8.77
C ASP A 236 -12.90 13.73 9.44
N PRO A 237 -11.72 13.08 9.32
CA PRO A 237 -11.48 11.79 9.94
C PRO A 237 -11.56 11.83 11.47
N GLN A 238 -11.14 12.95 12.10
CA GLN A 238 -11.21 13.09 13.55
C GLN A 238 -12.64 13.23 14.03
N GLY A 239 -13.46 14.04 13.36
CA GLY A 239 -14.88 14.12 13.62
C GLY A 239 -15.59 12.79 13.44
N SER A 240 -15.17 11.99 12.48
CA SER A 240 -15.67 10.64 12.26
C SER A 240 -15.37 9.70 13.45
N LEU A 241 -14.15 9.72 14.00
CA LEU A 241 -13.79 8.96 15.20
C LEU A 241 -14.52 9.47 16.47
N ASN A 242 -14.67 10.78 16.60
CA ASN A 242 -15.44 11.39 17.71
C ASN A 242 -16.91 10.98 17.65
N ALA A 243 -17.52 10.92 16.46
CA ALA A 243 -18.89 10.46 16.28
C ALA A 243 -19.05 8.97 16.69
N LEU A 244 -18.05 8.13 16.41
CA LEU A 244 -18.04 6.75 16.90
C LEU A 244 -18.03 6.70 18.45
N GLN A 245 -17.16 7.49 19.10
CA GLN A 245 -17.07 7.55 20.56
C GLN A 245 -18.35 8.05 21.21
N GLN A 246 -19.08 8.97 20.57
CA GLN A 246 -20.35 9.47 21.10
C GLN A 246 -21.49 8.45 21.00
N ARG A 247 -21.46 7.60 19.98
CA ARG A 247 -22.58 6.70 19.65
C ARG A 247 -22.40 5.29 20.18
N TYR A 248 -21.16 4.84 20.36
CA TYR A 248 -20.82 3.49 20.75
C TYR A 248 -20.01 3.47 22.04
N PRO A 249 -20.05 2.39 22.84
CA PRO A 249 -19.31 2.29 24.09
C PRO A 249 -17.82 2.04 23.82
N LEU A 250 -17.13 3.04 23.31
CA LEU A 250 -15.71 3.00 23.03
C LEU A 250 -15.06 4.35 23.36
N HIS A 251 -13.77 4.30 23.66
CA HIS A 251 -12.95 5.48 23.89
C HIS A 251 -11.81 5.53 22.89
N VAL A 252 -11.43 6.74 22.46
CA VAL A 252 -10.31 6.96 21.56
C VAL A 252 -9.22 7.72 22.29
N THR A 253 -8.05 7.09 22.41
CA THR A 253 -6.84 7.74 22.93
C THR A 253 -5.94 8.12 21.76
N TYR A 254 -5.66 9.41 21.61
CA TYR A 254 -4.82 9.94 20.54
C TYR A 254 -3.36 10.03 20.98
N LEU A 255 -2.47 9.42 20.21
CA LEU A 255 -1.01 9.52 20.33
C LEU A 255 -0.46 10.06 19.01
N PRO A 256 0.77 10.58 18.96
CA PRO A 256 1.39 10.96 17.70
C PRO A 256 1.40 9.78 16.72
N TRP A 257 0.79 9.96 15.55
CA TRP A 257 0.68 8.95 14.47
C TRP A 257 -0.12 7.69 14.81
N LEU A 258 -0.80 7.64 15.96
CA LEU A 258 -1.54 6.48 16.43
C LEU A 258 -2.80 6.91 17.20
N ALA A 259 -3.94 6.33 16.83
CA ALA A 259 -5.15 6.35 17.66
C ALA A 259 -5.41 4.95 18.20
N VAL A 260 -5.81 4.83 19.46
CA VAL A 260 -6.14 3.55 20.09
C VAL A 260 -7.59 3.59 20.54
N LEU A 261 -8.38 2.64 20.03
CA LEU A 261 -9.78 2.41 20.43
C LEU A 261 -9.80 1.32 21.50
N HIS A 262 -10.47 1.60 22.64
CA HIS A 262 -10.58 0.71 23.80
C HIS A 262 -11.89 0.92 24.55
#